data_cf8f002d1aa56d46f9980e1503a215f6
#
_entry.id   cf8f002d1aa56d46f9980e1503a215f6
#
_cell.length_a   1.000
_cell.length_b   1.000
_cell.length_c   1.000
_cell.angle_alpha   90.00
_cell.angle_beta   90.00
_cell.angle_gamma   90.00
#
_symmetry.space_group_name_H-M   'P 1'
#
loop_
_entity.id
_entity.type
_entity.pdbx_description
1 polymer ?
#
loop_
_entity_poly.entity_id
_entity_poly.type
_entity_poly.pdbx_seq_one_letter_code
_entity_poly.pdbx_strand_id
1 'polypeptide(L)'
;VLGKIEVEGGTDEQYRTFYSCLYRSLLFPRKFYEMDAKGQPIHYSPYNGKVLSGYLYTDTGFWDTFRCLFPLLNLMYPSVNKEIQEGLINTYKESGFFPEWASPGHRGCMVGNNSASVLVDAYMKGVRVEEVESLYKGLLHGTENVHPEVSSTGRLGYKYYNRLGYIPYDVNINENAARTLEYAYDDWCIYCLAKELKRPQEEITLFAKRALNYKNLFDTESKLMRGKNRNGEFQKPFSPLKWGDAFTEGNSWHYSWSVFHDPQGLINLMGGKEMFVTMLDSVFAVPPVFDDSYYGQVIHEIREMTVMNMGNYAHGNQPIQHMIYLYDYAGQPWKAQYWLREVMNRMYTSAPDGYCGDEDNGQTSAWYVFSALGFYPVCPGTDEYVLGAPLFRKATLHFENGNDWVLSAPENSEANRYIDQMLVNGRVYTANFLKHGEMLKGGKAEFRMSAHPNLQRGIQEVDLPYSFSIDGV
;
A
#
# COMPACT_ATOMS: atom_id res chain seq x y z
N VAL A 1 -24.07 -1.19 -4.45
CA VAL A 1 -22.60 -1.28 -4.26
C VAL A 1 -22.02 0.13 -4.20
N LEU A 2 -22.14 0.95 -5.27
CA LEU A 2 -21.57 2.31 -5.31
C LEU A 2 -22.18 3.25 -4.26
N GLY A 3 -23.45 3.10 -3.91
CA GLY A 3 -24.13 3.91 -2.89
C GLY A 3 -23.68 3.65 -1.45
N LYS A 4 -22.67 2.78 -1.22
CA LYS A 4 -22.05 2.68 0.11
C LYS A 4 -21.19 3.88 0.47
N ILE A 5 -20.77 4.69 -0.51
CA ILE A 5 -20.08 5.96 -0.29
C ILE A 5 -20.85 7.06 -1.03
N GLU A 6 -21.38 8.00 -0.27
CA GLU A 6 -22.08 9.17 -0.81
C GLU A 6 -21.20 10.40 -0.61
N VAL A 7 -21.00 11.21 -1.66
CA VAL A 7 -20.21 12.43 -1.61
C VAL A 7 -21.04 13.63 -2.04
N GLU A 8 -20.85 14.78 -1.39
CA GLU A 8 -21.58 16.01 -1.62
C GLU A 8 -20.64 17.23 -1.66
N GLY A 9 -21.03 18.25 -2.43
CA GLY A 9 -20.30 19.53 -2.47
C GLY A 9 -19.03 19.52 -3.32
N GLY A 10 -19.01 18.67 -4.35
CA GLY A 10 -18.00 18.68 -5.41
C GLY A 10 -18.51 19.30 -6.71
N THR A 11 -17.64 19.37 -7.73
CA THR A 11 -18.00 19.71 -9.11
C THR A 11 -18.52 18.46 -9.83
N ASP A 12 -19.19 18.62 -10.96
CA ASP A 12 -19.64 17.51 -11.80
C ASP A 12 -18.46 16.60 -12.22
N GLU A 13 -17.31 17.20 -12.55
CA GLU A 13 -16.10 16.46 -12.91
C GLU A 13 -15.58 15.63 -11.72
N GLN A 14 -15.55 16.20 -10.52
CA GLN A 14 -15.13 15.48 -9.30
C GLN A 14 -16.08 14.33 -8.98
N TYR A 15 -17.39 14.49 -9.12
CA TYR A 15 -18.34 13.40 -8.94
C TYR A 15 -18.11 12.27 -9.94
N ARG A 16 -17.99 12.60 -11.23
CA ARG A 16 -17.75 11.60 -12.28
C ARG A 16 -16.44 10.85 -12.04
N THR A 17 -15.36 11.57 -11.73
CA THR A 17 -14.05 10.97 -11.44
C THR A 17 -14.14 10.04 -10.22
N PHE A 18 -14.75 10.51 -9.12
CA PHE A 18 -14.88 9.72 -7.90
C PHE A 18 -15.65 8.42 -8.11
N TYR A 19 -16.84 8.48 -8.72
CA TYR A 19 -17.65 7.28 -8.92
C TYR A 19 -17.10 6.37 -10.03
N SER A 20 -16.38 6.90 -11.02
CA SER A 20 -15.63 6.09 -11.98
C SER A 20 -14.49 5.32 -11.29
N CYS A 21 -13.75 5.98 -10.39
CA CYS A 21 -12.71 5.34 -9.59
C CYS A 21 -13.31 4.28 -8.65
N LEU A 22 -14.40 4.60 -7.94
CA LEU A 22 -15.06 3.63 -7.06
C LEU A 22 -15.58 2.41 -7.84
N TYR A 23 -16.14 2.61 -9.03
CA TYR A 23 -16.56 1.52 -9.90
C TYR A 23 -15.38 0.64 -10.33
N ARG A 24 -14.28 1.26 -10.81
CA ARG A 24 -13.09 0.52 -11.26
C ARG A 24 -12.41 -0.24 -10.11
N SER A 25 -12.42 0.29 -8.89
CA SER A 25 -11.91 -0.41 -7.70
C SER A 25 -12.62 -1.74 -7.42
N LEU A 26 -13.80 -1.99 -8.02
CA LEU A 26 -14.63 -3.16 -7.77
C LEU A 26 -14.67 -4.13 -8.96
N LEU A 27 -13.87 -3.91 -10.00
CA LEU A 27 -13.79 -4.79 -11.17
C LEU A 27 -12.88 -6.00 -10.92
N PHE A 28 -11.93 -5.89 -10.01
CA PHE A 28 -10.97 -6.93 -9.65
C PHE A 28 -10.86 -7.09 -8.13
N PRO A 29 -10.48 -8.31 -7.65
CA PRO A 29 -10.34 -9.56 -8.38
C PRO A 29 -11.67 -10.07 -8.94
N ARG A 30 -11.60 -10.93 -9.97
CA ARG A 30 -12.76 -11.55 -10.58
C ARG A 30 -13.16 -12.84 -9.87
N LYS A 31 -14.46 -13.10 -9.78
CA LYS A 31 -14.99 -14.37 -9.31
C LYS A 31 -14.59 -15.50 -10.25
N PHE A 32 -14.02 -16.56 -9.69
CA PHE A 32 -13.65 -17.78 -10.41
C PHE A 32 -14.29 -19.00 -9.75
N TYR A 33 -15.56 -18.89 -9.45
CA TYR A 33 -16.39 -19.93 -8.86
C TYR A 33 -17.81 -19.87 -9.37
N GLU A 34 -18.54 -20.95 -9.19
CA GLU A 34 -19.95 -21.09 -9.51
C GLU A 34 -20.70 -21.61 -8.28
N MET A 35 -22.03 -21.54 -8.31
CA MET A 35 -22.88 -22.13 -7.26
C MET A 35 -23.40 -23.49 -7.74
N ASP A 36 -23.25 -24.52 -6.93
CA ASP A 36 -23.84 -25.84 -7.20
C ASP A 36 -25.36 -25.84 -7.04
N ALA A 37 -26.00 -27.00 -7.31
CA ALA A 37 -27.45 -27.15 -7.20
C ALA A 37 -27.99 -26.96 -5.76
N LYS A 38 -27.11 -26.95 -4.75
CA LYS A 38 -27.45 -26.72 -3.34
C LYS A 38 -27.13 -25.28 -2.90
N GLY A 39 -26.66 -24.44 -3.84
CA GLY A 39 -26.27 -23.05 -3.53
C GLY A 39 -24.92 -22.97 -2.78
N GLN A 40 -24.03 -23.96 -2.94
CA GLN A 40 -22.69 -23.94 -2.35
C GLN A 40 -21.67 -23.54 -3.41
N PRO A 41 -20.63 -22.73 -3.06
CA PRO A 41 -19.60 -22.35 -4.01
C PRO A 41 -18.73 -23.58 -4.38
N ILE A 42 -18.48 -23.71 -5.68
CA ILE A 42 -17.55 -24.69 -6.27
C ILE A 42 -16.70 -23.99 -7.31
N HIS A 43 -15.48 -24.46 -7.50
CA HIS A 43 -14.58 -23.90 -8.51
C HIS A 43 -13.76 -24.99 -9.20
N TYR A 44 -13.36 -24.69 -10.44
CA TYR A 44 -12.32 -25.46 -11.13
C TYR A 44 -10.95 -24.96 -10.69
N SER A 45 -10.15 -25.83 -10.09
CA SER A 45 -8.80 -25.46 -9.64
C SER A 45 -7.85 -25.36 -10.84
N PRO A 46 -7.29 -24.19 -11.14
CA PRO A 46 -6.26 -24.04 -12.17
C PRO A 46 -4.91 -24.65 -11.74
N TYR A 47 -4.80 -25.06 -10.48
CA TYR A 47 -3.58 -25.60 -9.89
C TYR A 47 -3.48 -27.13 -9.99
N ASN A 48 -4.61 -27.83 -9.95
CA ASN A 48 -4.63 -29.30 -9.96
C ASN A 48 -5.67 -29.92 -10.92
N GLY A 49 -6.45 -29.11 -11.63
CA GLY A 49 -7.43 -29.54 -12.64
C GLY A 49 -8.68 -30.24 -12.09
N LYS A 50 -9.01 -30.04 -10.81
CA LYS A 50 -10.17 -30.65 -10.16
C LYS A 50 -11.27 -29.64 -9.91
N VAL A 51 -12.52 -30.08 -9.88
CA VAL A 51 -13.62 -29.28 -9.34
C VAL A 51 -13.67 -29.50 -7.83
N LEU A 52 -13.56 -28.40 -7.07
CA LEU A 52 -13.45 -28.41 -5.62
C LEU A 52 -14.48 -27.47 -5.00
N SER A 53 -14.80 -27.69 -3.73
CA SER A 53 -15.70 -26.83 -2.97
C SER A 53 -14.99 -25.53 -2.54
N GLY A 54 -15.77 -24.46 -2.42
CA GLY A 54 -15.32 -23.17 -1.89
C GLY A 54 -15.10 -22.10 -2.95
N TYR A 55 -14.82 -20.91 -2.48
CA TYR A 55 -14.55 -19.74 -3.31
C TYR A 55 -13.19 -19.81 -3.97
N LEU A 56 -13.09 -19.19 -5.15
CA LEU A 56 -11.84 -18.84 -5.80
C LEU A 56 -12.00 -17.51 -6.52
N TYR A 57 -10.94 -16.71 -6.53
CA TYR A 57 -10.84 -15.43 -7.22
C TYR A 57 -9.57 -15.40 -8.06
N THR A 58 -9.58 -14.59 -9.11
CA THR A 58 -8.46 -14.47 -10.05
C THR A 58 -8.31 -13.07 -10.61
N ASP A 59 -7.36 -12.90 -11.53
CA ASP A 59 -7.04 -11.66 -12.24
C ASP A 59 -6.72 -10.52 -11.26
N THR A 60 -5.70 -10.75 -10.42
CA THR A 60 -5.18 -9.74 -9.50
C THR A 60 -3.72 -9.98 -9.18
N GLY A 61 -2.98 -8.88 -9.01
CA GLY A 61 -1.60 -8.85 -8.53
C GLY A 61 -1.51 -8.11 -7.19
N PHE A 62 -0.85 -8.71 -6.21
CA PHE A 62 -0.81 -8.15 -4.86
C PHE A 62 0.25 -7.07 -4.68
N TRP A 63 1.33 -7.08 -5.50
CA TRP A 63 2.29 -5.98 -5.50
C TRP A 63 1.63 -4.61 -5.74
N ASP A 64 0.61 -4.58 -6.62
CA ASP A 64 -0.19 -3.39 -6.87
C ASP A 64 -1.19 -3.15 -5.75
N THR A 65 -2.02 -4.14 -5.43
CA THR A 65 -3.31 -3.99 -4.78
C THR A 65 -3.29 -4.08 -3.26
N PHE A 66 -2.20 -4.56 -2.65
CA PHE A 66 -2.09 -4.61 -1.19
C PHE A 66 -2.15 -3.21 -0.56
N ARG A 67 -1.72 -2.20 -1.30
CA ARG A 67 -1.47 -0.83 -0.82
C ARG A 67 -2.74 -0.15 -0.37
N CYS A 68 -3.79 -0.13 -1.20
CA CYS A 68 -5.07 0.45 -0.78
C CYS A 68 -6.32 -0.22 -1.35
N LEU A 69 -6.27 -1.01 -2.42
CA LEU A 69 -7.47 -1.71 -2.88
C LEU A 69 -7.99 -2.68 -1.82
N PHE A 70 -7.16 -3.59 -1.32
CA PHE A 70 -7.59 -4.53 -0.29
C PHE A 70 -7.98 -3.85 1.03
N PRO A 71 -7.27 -2.80 1.50
CA PRO A 71 -7.78 -1.96 2.59
C PRO A 71 -9.14 -1.33 2.34
N LEU A 72 -9.45 -0.89 1.10
CA LEU A 72 -10.79 -0.40 0.75
C LEU A 72 -11.84 -1.51 0.86
N LEU A 73 -11.52 -2.73 0.40
CA LEU A 73 -12.40 -3.89 0.55
C LEU A 73 -12.60 -4.24 2.03
N ASN A 74 -11.55 -4.17 2.87
CA ASN A 74 -11.67 -4.38 4.31
C ASN A 74 -12.61 -3.35 4.98
N LEU A 75 -12.57 -2.11 4.54
CA LEU A 75 -13.35 -1.03 5.14
C LEU A 75 -14.82 -1.07 4.68
N MET A 76 -15.04 -1.18 3.36
CA MET A 76 -16.35 -0.95 2.76
C MET A 76 -17.07 -2.23 2.31
N TYR A 77 -16.33 -3.31 2.01
CA TYR A 77 -16.86 -4.54 1.43
C TYR A 77 -16.29 -5.80 2.11
N PRO A 78 -16.28 -5.86 3.46
CA PRO A 78 -15.64 -6.96 4.20
C PRO A 78 -16.28 -8.33 3.90
N SER A 79 -17.57 -8.40 3.56
CA SER A 79 -18.23 -9.66 3.18
C SER A 79 -17.65 -10.24 1.89
N VAL A 80 -17.43 -9.40 0.88
CA VAL A 80 -16.79 -9.82 -0.38
C VAL A 80 -15.33 -10.19 -0.14
N ASN A 81 -14.60 -9.38 0.66
CA ASN A 81 -13.21 -9.69 0.94
C ASN A 81 -13.06 -11.00 1.74
N LYS A 82 -14.04 -11.35 2.59
CA LYS A 82 -14.03 -12.65 3.27
C LYS A 82 -14.04 -13.83 2.26
N GLU A 83 -14.88 -13.77 1.23
CA GLU A 83 -14.87 -14.77 0.15
C GLU A 83 -13.51 -14.84 -0.56
N ILE A 84 -12.89 -13.68 -0.81
CA ILE A 84 -11.55 -13.61 -1.43
C ILE A 84 -10.50 -14.26 -0.52
N GLN A 85 -10.52 -13.96 0.79
CA GLN A 85 -9.59 -14.54 1.76
C GLN A 85 -9.73 -16.07 1.85
N GLU A 86 -10.96 -16.57 1.83
CA GLU A 86 -11.22 -18.04 1.76
C GLU A 86 -10.67 -18.64 0.47
N GLY A 87 -10.83 -17.95 -0.66
CA GLY A 87 -10.25 -18.34 -1.96
C GLY A 87 -8.73 -18.40 -1.94
N LEU A 88 -8.06 -17.48 -1.23
CA LEU A 88 -6.61 -17.52 -1.05
C LEU A 88 -6.15 -18.73 -0.23
N ILE A 89 -6.90 -19.10 0.82
CA ILE A 89 -6.64 -20.32 1.58
C ILE A 89 -6.81 -21.57 0.68
N ASN A 90 -7.85 -21.59 -0.16
CA ASN A 90 -8.04 -22.68 -1.12
C ASN A 90 -6.86 -22.78 -2.09
N THR A 91 -6.39 -21.64 -2.63
CA THR A 91 -5.21 -21.61 -3.49
C THR A 91 -3.98 -22.22 -2.81
N TYR A 92 -3.72 -21.86 -1.55
CA TYR A 92 -2.62 -22.44 -0.79
C TYR A 92 -2.76 -23.95 -0.60
N LYS A 93 -3.95 -24.43 -0.25
CA LYS A 93 -4.23 -25.87 -0.06
C LYS A 93 -4.07 -26.68 -1.35
N GLU A 94 -4.36 -26.06 -2.48
CA GLU A 94 -4.35 -26.72 -3.80
C GLU A 94 -2.99 -26.67 -4.50
N SER A 95 -2.20 -25.61 -4.26
CA SER A 95 -0.90 -25.38 -4.94
C SER A 95 0.32 -25.44 -4.02
N GLY A 96 0.12 -25.35 -2.69
CA GLY A 96 1.20 -25.21 -1.71
C GLY A 96 1.69 -23.79 -1.50
N PHE A 97 1.19 -22.79 -2.25
CA PHE A 97 1.57 -21.38 -2.15
C PHE A 97 0.37 -20.46 -2.18
N PHE A 98 0.46 -19.31 -1.49
CA PHE A 98 -0.39 -18.18 -1.81
C PHE A 98 0.02 -17.59 -3.15
N PRO A 99 -0.93 -17.07 -3.96
CA PRO A 99 -0.57 -16.41 -5.20
C PRO A 99 0.03 -15.02 -4.88
N GLU A 100 0.95 -14.57 -5.71
CA GLU A 100 1.39 -13.16 -5.73
C GLU A 100 0.78 -12.43 -6.93
N TRP A 101 0.59 -13.16 -8.02
CA TRP A 101 -0.25 -12.80 -9.16
C TRP A 101 -1.02 -14.02 -9.62
N ALA A 102 -2.33 -13.88 -9.84
CA ALA A 102 -3.19 -14.97 -10.31
C ALA A 102 -3.91 -14.60 -11.61
N SER A 103 -3.86 -15.47 -12.65
CA SER A 103 -4.61 -15.30 -13.90
C SER A 103 -4.57 -16.58 -14.78
N PRO A 104 -5.48 -17.56 -14.62
CA PRO A 104 -6.25 -17.83 -13.40
C PRO A 104 -5.43 -18.49 -12.29
N GLY A 105 -4.33 -19.18 -12.59
CA GLY A 105 -3.38 -19.77 -11.64
C GLY A 105 -2.21 -18.83 -11.36
N HIS A 106 -1.14 -19.34 -10.76
CA HIS A 106 0.07 -18.57 -10.52
C HIS A 106 0.64 -18.01 -11.82
N ARG A 107 0.88 -16.71 -11.86
CA ARG A 107 1.47 -16.00 -12.99
C ARG A 107 2.81 -15.40 -12.59
N GLY A 108 3.82 -15.57 -13.45
CA GLY A 108 5.14 -15.00 -13.29
C GLY A 108 5.14 -13.52 -13.58
N CYS A 109 4.85 -12.70 -12.59
CA CYS A 109 4.74 -11.25 -12.71
C CYS A 109 5.09 -10.59 -11.37
N MET A 110 5.74 -9.43 -11.42
CA MET A 110 6.09 -8.56 -10.31
C MET A 110 6.98 -9.19 -9.22
N VAL A 111 7.16 -8.49 -8.13
CA VAL A 111 8.03 -8.84 -7.01
C VAL A 111 7.24 -8.80 -5.70
N GLY A 112 7.88 -9.23 -4.61
CA GLY A 112 7.27 -9.19 -3.28
C GLY A 112 6.60 -10.52 -2.90
N ASN A 113 6.16 -10.56 -1.66
CA ASN A 113 5.38 -11.65 -1.09
C ASN A 113 4.15 -11.03 -0.39
N ASN A 114 3.52 -10.10 -1.14
CA ASN A 114 2.53 -9.18 -0.61
C ASN A 114 1.18 -9.84 -0.30
N SER A 115 1.01 -11.12 -0.63
CA SER A 115 -0.04 -11.97 -0.05
C SER A 115 -0.05 -11.89 1.49
N ALA A 116 1.13 -11.73 2.12
CA ALA A 116 1.23 -11.51 3.55
C ALA A 116 0.47 -10.26 4.01
N SER A 117 0.65 -9.13 3.32
CA SER A 117 -0.09 -7.90 3.61
C SER A 117 -1.60 -8.08 3.42
N VAL A 118 -2.02 -8.65 2.29
CA VAL A 118 -3.43 -8.84 1.94
C VAL A 118 -4.15 -9.72 2.98
N LEU A 119 -3.52 -10.81 3.41
CA LEU A 119 -4.10 -11.73 4.38
C LEU A 119 -4.08 -11.19 5.80
N VAL A 120 -2.95 -10.59 6.22
CA VAL A 120 -2.78 -10.09 7.58
C VAL A 120 -3.63 -8.84 7.82
N ASP A 121 -3.68 -7.90 6.89
CA ASP A 121 -4.52 -6.71 7.02
C ASP A 121 -6.00 -7.08 7.18
N ALA A 122 -6.49 -8.01 6.36
CA ALA A 122 -7.86 -8.52 6.47
C ALA A 122 -8.12 -9.14 7.85
N TYR A 123 -7.24 -10.02 8.31
CA TYR A 123 -7.38 -10.69 9.61
C TYR A 123 -7.38 -9.69 10.77
N MET A 124 -6.44 -8.74 10.78
CA MET A 124 -6.30 -7.72 11.83
C MET A 124 -7.51 -6.76 11.85
N LYS A 125 -8.14 -6.52 10.72
CA LYS A 125 -9.36 -5.70 10.58
C LYS A 125 -10.68 -6.47 10.76
N GLY A 126 -10.60 -7.72 11.24
CA GLY A 126 -11.77 -8.51 11.58
C GLY A 126 -12.38 -9.31 10.41
N VAL A 127 -11.81 -9.25 9.22
CA VAL A 127 -12.17 -10.14 8.09
C VAL A 127 -11.42 -11.45 8.28
N ARG A 128 -11.93 -12.29 9.20
CA ARG A 128 -11.23 -13.50 9.66
C ARG A 128 -11.70 -14.73 8.93
N VAL A 129 -10.76 -15.52 8.43
CA VAL A 129 -10.99 -16.87 7.94
C VAL A 129 -11.00 -17.84 9.10
N GLU A 130 -11.76 -18.94 8.96
CA GLU A 130 -11.81 -20.00 9.98
C GLU A 130 -10.49 -20.76 10.07
N GLU A 131 -9.82 -20.96 8.92
CA GLU A 131 -8.59 -21.74 8.79
C GLU A 131 -7.31 -20.90 9.02
N VAL A 132 -7.25 -20.13 10.11
CA VAL A 132 -6.10 -19.26 10.42
C VAL A 132 -4.78 -20.03 10.54
N GLU A 133 -4.81 -21.30 10.95
CA GLU A 133 -3.61 -22.14 11.00
C GLU A 133 -3.05 -22.43 9.60
N SER A 134 -3.92 -22.66 8.63
CA SER A 134 -3.52 -22.83 7.23
C SER A 134 -2.96 -21.53 6.66
N LEU A 135 -3.58 -20.39 7.00
CA LEU A 135 -3.09 -19.06 6.64
C LEU A 135 -1.66 -18.87 7.17
N TYR A 136 -1.45 -19.05 8.47
CA TYR A 136 -0.14 -18.81 9.10
C TYR A 136 0.93 -19.74 8.52
N LYS A 137 0.64 -21.06 8.38
CA LYS A 137 1.55 -22.03 7.77
C LYS A 137 1.93 -21.68 6.34
N GLY A 138 0.95 -21.21 5.53
CA GLY A 138 1.20 -20.78 4.16
C GLY A 138 2.11 -19.56 4.08
N LEU A 139 1.94 -18.59 4.98
CA LEU A 139 2.84 -17.44 5.08
C LEU A 139 4.27 -17.88 5.44
N LEU A 140 4.44 -18.73 6.45
CA LEU A 140 5.76 -19.25 6.83
C LEU A 140 6.41 -20.02 5.68
N HIS A 141 5.64 -20.86 4.98
CA HIS A 141 6.13 -21.60 3.81
C HIS A 141 6.70 -20.66 2.74
N GLY A 142 6.01 -19.58 2.42
CA GLY A 142 6.47 -18.59 1.45
C GLY A 142 7.78 -17.91 1.83
N THR A 143 8.07 -17.76 3.14
CA THR A 143 9.33 -17.13 3.59
C THR A 143 10.59 -17.95 3.36
N GLU A 144 10.46 -19.25 3.12
CA GLU A 144 11.57 -20.21 3.01
C GLU A 144 11.54 -21.02 1.71
N ASN A 145 10.63 -20.66 0.79
CA ASN A 145 10.46 -21.36 -0.47
C ASN A 145 10.16 -20.40 -1.62
N VAL A 146 10.44 -20.87 -2.81
CA VAL A 146 10.03 -20.29 -4.09
C VAL A 146 9.34 -21.37 -4.90
N HIS A 147 8.25 -21.01 -5.58
CA HIS A 147 7.53 -21.97 -6.42
C HIS A 147 8.44 -22.50 -7.53
N PRO A 148 8.47 -23.83 -7.79
CA PRO A 148 9.44 -24.42 -8.69
C PRO A 148 9.33 -23.94 -10.15
N GLU A 149 8.13 -23.55 -10.59
CA GLU A 149 7.87 -23.15 -11.98
C GLU A 149 7.62 -21.62 -12.11
N VAL A 150 7.20 -20.94 -11.04
CA VAL A 150 6.83 -19.52 -11.05
C VAL A 150 7.63 -18.78 -9.99
N SER A 151 8.80 -18.30 -10.35
CA SER A 151 9.78 -17.69 -9.43
C SER A 151 9.33 -16.42 -8.71
N SER A 152 8.26 -15.76 -9.17
CA SER A 152 7.64 -14.62 -8.48
C SER A 152 6.70 -15.05 -7.33
N THR A 153 6.40 -16.35 -7.20
CA THR A 153 5.57 -16.91 -6.14
C THR A 153 6.46 -17.49 -5.04
N GLY A 154 6.15 -17.23 -3.80
CA GLY A 154 7.08 -17.40 -2.68
C GLY A 154 8.13 -16.28 -2.67
N ARG A 155 9.36 -16.56 -2.22
CA ARG A 155 10.43 -15.52 -2.10
C ARG A 155 11.67 -15.88 -2.90
N LEU A 156 11.75 -15.41 -4.13
CA LEU A 156 13.01 -15.53 -4.91
C LEU A 156 14.14 -14.85 -4.14
N GLY A 157 15.26 -15.57 -3.97
CA GLY A 157 16.41 -15.06 -3.22
C GLY A 157 16.31 -15.25 -1.70
N TYR A 158 15.31 -15.97 -1.19
CA TYR A 158 15.10 -16.17 0.25
C TYR A 158 16.33 -16.68 1.01
N LYS A 159 17.18 -17.51 0.39
CA LYS A 159 18.40 -18.04 1.02
C LYS A 159 19.39 -16.94 1.35
N TYR A 160 19.51 -15.94 0.49
CA TYR A 160 20.34 -14.75 0.75
C TYR A 160 19.68 -13.86 1.77
N TYR A 161 18.41 -13.52 1.55
CA TYR A 161 17.64 -12.63 2.43
C TYR A 161 17.61 -13.15 3.88
N ASN A 162 17.30 -14.43 4.08
CA ASN A 162 17.22 -15.01 5.42
C ASN A 162 18.57 -15.06 6.15
N ARG A 163 19.69 -15.12 5.41
CA ARG A 163 21.05 -15.19 5.98
C ARG A 163 21.70 -13.82 6.13
N LEU A 164 21.60 -12.96 5.12
CA LEU A 164 22.31 -11.67 5.06
C LEU A 164 21.45 -10.48 5.47
N GLY A 165 20.12 -10.64 5.49
CA GLY A 165 19.16 -9.56 5.67
C GLY A 165 18.89 -8.76 4.40
N TYR A 166 19.35 -9.20 3.24
CA TYR A 166 19.07 -8.61 1.93
C TYR A 166 19.39 -9.60 0.81
N ILE A 167 18.86 -9.34 -0.37
CA ILE A 167 19.21 -10.04 -1.60
C ILE A 167 20.36 -9.27 -2.25
N PRO A 168 21.53 -9.88 -2.44
CA PRO A 168 22.68 -9.18 -3.01
C PRO A 168 22.47 -8.77 -4.46
N TYR A 169 23.08 -7.66 -4.83
CA TYR A 169 23.07 -7.14 -6.20
C TYR A 169 23.85 -8.04 -7.19
N ASP A 170 24.95 -8.67 -6.72
CA ASP A 170 25.90 -9.44 -7.52
C ASP A 170 25.60 -10.96 -7.58
N VAL A 171 24.33 -11.38 -7.44
CA VAL A 171 23.92 -12.80 -7.46
C VAL A 171 22.98 -13.16 -8.60
N ASN A 172 22.89 -12.30 -9.60
CA ASN A 172 22.06 -12.48 -10.78
C ASN A 172 20.54 -12.69 -10.46
N ILE A 173 20.07 -11.95 -9.45
CA ILE A 173 18.64 -11.79 -9.14
C ILE A 173 18.31 -10.34 -9.40
N ASN A 174 17.50 -10.08 -10.42
CA ASN A 174 17.03 -8.74 -10.75
C ASN A 174 16.11 -8.19 -9.65
N GLU A 175 16.01 -6.86 -9.59
CA GLU A 175 15.10 -6.17 -8.66
C GLU A 175 15.39 -6.52 -7.18
N ASN A 176 16.64 -6.82 -6.89
CA ASN A 176 17.10 -7.31 -5.59
C ASN A 176 16.82 -6.35 -4.43
N ALA A 177 16.98 -5.05 -4.62
CA ALA A 177 16.65 -4.04 -3.61
C ALA A 177 15.14 -3.93 -3.42
N ALA A 178 14.35 -3.88 -4.49
CA ALA A 178 12.90 -3.88 -4.40
C ALA A 178 12.38 -5.10 -3.63
N ARG A 179 12.83 -6.31 -4.00
CA ARG A 179 12.45 -7.56 -3.30
C ARG A 179 12.80 -7.52 -1.81
N THR A 180 13.97 -7.01 -1.47
CA THR A 180 14.41 -6.88 -0.07
C THR A 180 13.49 -5.97 0.73
N LEU A 181 13.10 -4.82 0.16
CA LEU A 181 12.20 -3.86 0.81
C LEU A 181 10.80 -4.44 0.99
N GLU A 182 10.27 -5.10 -0.04
CA GLU A 182 8.97 -5.78 0.03
C GLU A 182 8.97 -6.87 1.12
N TYR A 183 9.98 -7.76 1.12
CA TYR A 183 10.07 -8.84 2.10
C TYR A 183 10.20 -8.33 3.54
N ALA A 184 10.87 -7.20 3.77
CA ALA A 184 10.97 -6.61 5.10
C ALA A 184 9.60 -6.16 5.63
N TYR A 185 8.77 -5.56 4.78
CA TYR A 185 7.40 -5.21 5.12
C TYR A 185 6.51 -6.45 5.28
N ASP A 186 6.64 -7.43 4.38
CA ASP A 186 5.89 -8.68 4.47
C ASP A 186 6.21 -9.43 5.79
N ASP A 187 7.47 -9.42 6.23
CA ASP A 187 7.88 -9.99 7.52
C ASP A 187 7.30 -9.22 8.71
N TRP A 188 7.15 -7.89 8.60
CA TRP A 188 6.42 -7.12 9.61
C TRP A 188 4.94 -7.53 9.68
N CYS A 189 4.30 -7.78 8.54
CA CYS A 189 2.93 -8.31 8.54
C CYS A 189 2.85 -9.66 9.26
N ILE A 190 3.79 -10.59 9.00
CA ILE A 190 3.84 -11.88 9.68
C ILE A 190 4.11 -11.69 11.18
N TYR A 191 4.99 -10.76 11.57
CA TYR A 191 5.21 -10.38 12.96
C TYR A 191 3.90 -9.96 13.65
N CYS A 192 3.09 -9.10 13.03
CA CYS A 192 1.80 -8.68 13.58
C CYS A 192 0.87 -9.86 13.82
N LEU A 193 0.74 -10.74 12.83
CA LEU A 193 -0.12 -11.93 12.94
C LEU A 193 0.43 -12.91 13.99
N ALA A 194 1.74 -13.11 14.06
CA ALA A 194 2.37 -13.98 15.06
C ALA A 194 2.09 -13.49 16.49
N LYS A 195 2.13 -12.18 16.73
CA LYS A 195 1.76 -11.57 18.00
C LYS A 195 0.28 -11.80 18.34
N GLU A 196 -0.62 -11.53 17.38
CA GLU A 196 -2.07 -11.73 17.55
C GLU A 196 -2.40 -13.19 17.89
N LEU A 197 -1.76 -14.13 17.19
CA LEU A 197 -1.94 -15.56 17.41
C LEU A 197 -1.14 -16.13 18.59
N LYS A 198 -0.38 -15.30 19.31
CA LYS A 198 0.45 -15.69 20.46
C LYS A 198 1.41 -16.85 20.11
N ARG A 199 2.07 -16.74 18.96
CA ARG A 199 3.07 -17.71 18.53
C ARG A 199 4.29 -17.75 19.45
N PRO A 200 5.15 -18.79 19.35
CA PRO A 200 6.38 -18.85 20.12
C PRO A 200 7.21 -17.56 19.99
N GLN A 201 7.80 -17.11 21.09
CA GLN A 201 8.56 -15.87 21.14
C GLN A 201 9.71 -15.84 20.12
N GLU A 202 10.29 -16.98 19.81
CA GLU A 202 11.35 -17.12 18.80
C GLU A 202 10.86 -16.72 17.39
N GLU A 203 9.65 -17.13 17.00
CA GLU A 203 9.04 -16.75 15.72
C GLU A 203 8.76 -15.25 15.68
N ILE A 204 8.15 -14.71 16.75
CA ILE A 204 7.85 -13.27 16.88
C ILE A 204 9.14 -12.46 16.74
N THR A 205 10.20 -12.85 17.46
CA THR A 205 11.50 -12.16 17.43
C THR A 205 12.17 -12.26 16.06
N LEU A 206 12.07 -13.41 15.40
CA LEU A 206 12.62 -13.61 14.06
C LEU A 206 12.02 -12.62 13.06
N PHE A 207 10.70 -12.52 13.01
CA PHE A 207 10.01 -11.65 12.07
C PHE A 207 10.15 -10.17 12.44
N ALA A 208 10.19 -9.82 13.73
CA ALA A 208 10.54 -8.47 14.19
C ALA A 208 11.93 -8.04 13.69
N LYS A 209 12.92 -8.93 13.79
CA LYS A 209 14.28 -8.68 13.29
C LYS A 209 14.30 -8.51 11.76
N ARG A 210 13.62 -9.41 11.03
CA ARG A 210 13.55 -9.36 9.55
C ARG A 210 12.83 -8.11 9.05
N ALA A 211 11.85 -7.61 9.78
CA ALA A 211 11.16 -6.36 9.47
C ALA A 211 12.09 -5.14 9.40
N LEU A 212 13.25 -5.20 10.05
CA LEU A 212 14.26 -4.14 10.02
C LEU A 212 15.29 -4.30 8.88
N ASN A 213 15.16 -5.33 8.04
CA ASN A 213 16.13 -5.64 6.98
C ASN A 213 16.26 -4.54 5.92
N TYR A 214 15.24 -3.69 5.75
CA TYR A 214 15.30 -2.52 4.88
C TYR A 214 16.50 -1.62 5.19
N LYS A 215 16.95 -1.57 6.45
CA LYS A 215 18.08 -0.76 6.92
C LYS A 215 19.39 -1.14 6.23
N ASN A 216 19.53 -2.39 5.79
CA ASN A 216 20.73 -2.87 5.11
C ASN A 216 20.99 -2.21 3.74
N LEU A 217 19.93 -1.70 3.09
CA LEU A 217 20.01 -1.09 1.77
C LEU A 217 20.12 0.42 1.81
N PHE A 218 20.01 1.04 2.98
CA PHE A 218 20.06 2.49 3.10
C PHE A 218 21.49 2.99 2.96
N ASP A 219 21.75 3.81 1.93
CA ASP A 219 23.02 4.48 1.70
C ASP A 219 23.03 5.85 2.39
N THR A 220 23.86 6.00 3.40
CA THR A 220 23.96 7.24 4.19
C THR A 220 24.53 8.42 3.41
N GLU A 221 25.25 8.18 2.31
CA GLU A 221 25.79 9.23 1.45
C GLU A 221 24.70 9.85 0.57
N SER A 222 23.97 9.01 -0.17
CA SER A 222 22.88 9.48 -1.05
C SER A 222 21.57 9.74 -0.32
N LYS A 223 21.41 9.24 0.91
CA LYS A 223 20.15 9.24 1.69
C LYS A 223 19.00 8.46 1.01
N LEU A 224 19.36 7.52 0.13
CA LEU A 224 18.43 6.71 -0.65
C LEU A 224 18.76 5.22 -0.51
N MET A 225 17.82 4.37 -0.91
CA MET A 225 18.04 2.92 -0.99
C MET A 225 18.91 2.59 -2.20
N ARG A 226 19.80 1.62 -2.05
CA ARG A 226 20.78 1.23 -3.06
C ARG A 226 21.05 -0.27 -3.01
N GLY A 227 21.27 -0.88 -4.17
CA GLY A 227 21.70 -2.29 -4.25
C GLY A 227 23.02 -2.53 -3.51
N LYS A 228 23.15 -3.72 -2.90
CA LYS A 228 24.30 -4.08 -2.06
C LYS A 228 24.84 -5.46 -2.45
N ASN A 229 26.15 -5.58 -2.60
CA ASN A 229 26.83 -6.80 -2.99
C ASN A 229 26.97 -7.79 -1.81
N ARG A 230 27.29 -9.06 -2.11
CA ARG A 230 27.50 -10.10 -1.07
C ARG A 230 28.57 -9.75 -0.05
N ASN A 231 29.58 -8.95 -0.45
CA ASN A 231 30.65 -8.51 0.44
C ASN A 231 30.24 -7.34 1.35
N GLY A 232 29.02 -6.85 1.24
CA GLY A 232 28.48 -5.74 2.03
C GLY A 232 28.76 -4.36 1.46
N GLU A 233 29.43 -4.24 0.32
CA GLU A 233 29.63 -2.96 -0.37
C GLU A 233 28.43 -2.60 -1.23
N PHE A 234 28.07 -1.32 -1.29
CA PHE A 234 27.04 -0.84 -2.21
C PHE A 234 27.48 -0.97 -3.66
N GLN A 235 26.51 -1.25 -4.55
CA GLN A 235 26.77 -1.35 -6.00
C GLN A 235 27.44 -0.09 -6.54
N LYS A 236 28.33 -0.26 -7.49
CA LYS A 236 29.00 0.81 -8.25
C LYS A 236 29.11 0.39 -9.73
N PRO A 237 28.85 1.34 -10.69
CA PRO A 237 28.39 2.70 -10.50
C PRO A 237 26.93 2.75 -9.98
N PHE A 238 26.52 3.90 -9.44
CA PHE A 238 25.16 4.13 -8.95
C PHE A 238 24.61 5.42 -9.50
N SER A 239 23.41 5.35 -10.07
CA SER A 239 22.59 6.50 -10.41
C SER A 239 21.22 6.37 -9.75
N PRO A 240 20.80 7.33 -8.91
CA PRO A 240 19.48 7.28 -8.30
C PRO A 240 18.34 7.45 -9.31
N LEU A 241 18.65 7.86 -10.54
CA LEU A 241 17.70 8.06 -11.64
C LEU A 241 17.58 6.84 -12.57
N LYS A 242 18.36 5.76 -12.32
CA LYS A 242 18.31 4.54 -13.13
C LYS A 242 17.08 3.73 -12.79
N TRP A 243 16.24 3.52 -13.80
CA TRP A 243 15.04 2.71 -13.70
C TRP A 243 15.34 1.22 -13.89
N GLY A 244 14.68 0.37 -13.10
CA GLY A 244 14.90 -1.07 -13.13
C GLY A 244 16.17 -1.49 -12.38
N ASP A 245 16.82 -2.56 -12.83
CA ASP A 245 18.04 -3.13 -12.27
C ASP A 245 17.83 -3.60 -10.81
N ALA A 246 18.22 -2.82 -9.81
CA ALA A 246 17.94 -3.11 -8.41
C ALA A 246 16.47 -2.89 -8.00
N PHE A 247 15.69 -2.18 -8.80
CA PHE A 247 14.32 -1.77 -8.51
C PHE A 247 13.34 -2.26 -9.58
N THR A 248 12.05 -2.30 -9.23
CA THR A 248 10.97 -2.74 -10.12
C THR A 248 10.22 -1.52 -10.64
N GLU A 249 10.20 -1.32 -11.95
CA GLU A 249 9.43 -0.26 -12.62
C GLU A 249 9.54 1.09 -11.92
N GLY A 250 10.76 1.41 -11.53
CA GLY A 250 11.07 2.62 -10.77
C GLY A 250 12.56 2.77 -10.55
N ASN A 251 12.95 3.81 -9.87
CA ASN A 251 14.31 4.13 -9.49
C ASN A 251 14.47 4.29 -7.97
N SER A 252 15.64 4.71 -7.51
CA SER A 252 15.91 4.87 -6.08
C SER A 252 15.07 5.97 -5.44
N TRP A 253 14.70 7.04 -6.18
CA TRP A 253 13.79 8.09 -5.69
C TRP A 253 12.37 7.57 -5.44
N HIS A 254 11.94 6.52 -6.15
CA HIS A 254 10.62 5.92 -5.95
C HIS A 254 10.61 4.90 -4.82
N TYR A 255 11.59 4.00 -4.80
CA TYR A 255 11.61 2.86 -3.89
C TYR A 255 12.13 3.16 -2.49
N SER A 256 12.87 4.25 -2.27
CA SER A 256 13.42 4.57 -0.95
C SER A 256 12.34 4.81 0.12
N TRP A 257 11.10 5.02 -0.31
CA TRP A 257 9.94 5.23 0.57
C TRP A 257 9.15 3.95 0.89
N SER A 258 9.55 2.81 0.33
CA SER A 258 8.90 1.50 0.54
C SER A 258 9.25 0.90 1.91
N VAL A 259 9.04 1.68 2.96
CA VAL A 259 9.18 1.34 4.38
C VAL A 259 7.89 1.71 5.09
N PHE A 260 6.80 1.05 4.69
CA PHE A 260 5.44 1.38 5.11
C PHE A 260 5.24 1.23 6.63
N HIS A 261 5.87 0.22 7.21
CA HIS A 261 5.73 -0.18 8.60
C HIS A 261 6.62 0.61 9.58
N ASP A 262 7.69 1.27 9.08
CA ASP A 262 8.68 1.95 9.94
C ASP A 262 9.17 3.30 9.39
N PRO A 263 8.28 4.26 9.10
CA PRO A 263 8.70 5.59 8.66
C PRO A 263 9.60 6.30 9.67
N GLN A 264 9.40 6.12 10.98
CA GLN A 264 10.28 6.69 11.99
C GLN A 264 11.70 6.13 11.91
N GLY A 265 11.84 4.82 11.63
CA GLY A 265 13.15 4.21 11.39
C GLY A 265 13.83 4.82 10.17
N LEU A 266 13.10 5.09 9.10
CA LEU A 266 13.62 5.76 7.91
C LEU A 266 14.00 7.22 8.20
N ILE A 267 13.19 7.96 8.98
CA ILE A 267 13.50 9.31 9.47
C ILE A 267 14.83 9.31 10.23
N ASN A 268 15.03 8.34 11.12
CA ASN A 268 16.26 8.20 11.91
C ASN A 268 17.48 7.94 11.01
N LEU A 269 17.36 7.05 10.01
CA LEU A 269 18.41 6.76 9.04
C LEU A 269 18.81 7.97 8.21
N MET A 270 17.84 8.81 7.83
CA MET A 270 18.10 10.04 7.06
C MET A 270 18.74 11.15 7.91
N GLY A 271 18.70 11.06 9.24
CA GLY A 271 19.31 12.03 10.16
C GLY A 271 18.29 12.98 10.80
N GLY A 272 17.02 12.61 10.81
CA GLY A 272 15.94 13.34 11.49
C GLY A 272 14.87 13.90 10.57
N LYS A 273 13.82 14.46 11.19
CA LYS A 273 12.62 14.95 10.50
C LYS A 273 12.91 16.01 9.43
N GLU A 274 13.83 16.94 9.71
CA GLU A 274 14.18 18.02 8.78
C GLU A 274 14.80 17.47 7.48
N MET A 275 15.78 16.57 7.59
CA MET A 275 16.39 15.94 6.42
C MET A 275 15.39 15.05 5.68
N PHE A 276 14.57 14.31 6.40
CA PHE A 276 13.53 13.48 5.80
C PHE A 276 12.55 14.32 4.95
N VAL A 277 12.09 15.45 5.48
CA VAL A 277 11.25 16.38 4.73
C VAL A 277 11.97 16.99 3.54
N THR A 278 13.26 17.34 3.69
CA THR A 278 14.09 17.82 2.57
C THR A 278 14.16 16.77 1.45
N MET A 279 14.30 15.50 1.78
CA MET A 279 14.33 14.42 0.80
C MET A 279 12.96 14.22 0.13
N LEU A 280 11.85 14.30 0.89
CA LEU A 280 10.49 14.28 0.32
C LEU A 280 10.26 15.46 -0.64
N ASP A 281 10.63 16.67 -0.25
CA ASP A 281 10.53 17.85 -1.10
C ASP A 281 11.38 17.70 -2.38
N SER A 282 12.54 17.05 -2.26
CA SER A 282 13.45 16.82 -3.40
C SER A 282 12.83 15.92 -4.47
N VAL A 283 11.95 15.01 -4.12
CA VAL A 283 11.23 14.16 -5.10
C VAL A 283 10.48 15.03 -6.11
N PHE A 284 9.85 16.11 -5.65
CA PHE A 284 9.11 17.04 -6.51
C PHE A 284 10.01 18.06 -7.21
N ALA A 285 11.18 18.35 -6.63
CA ALA A 285 12.12 19.34 -7.14
C ALA A 285 13.11 18.79 -8.17
N VAL A 286 13.50 17.51 -8.05
CA VAL A 286 14.37 16.84 -9.01
C VAL A 286 13.65 16.76 -10.36
N PRO A 287 14.21 17.29 -11.46
CA PRO A 287 13.56 17.22 -12.77
C PRO A 287 13.20 15.78 -13.16
N PRO A 288 12.15 15.56 -13.97
CA PRO A 288 11.73 14.22 -14.39
C PRO A 288 12.67 13.64 -15.47
N VAL A 289 13.98 13.69 -15.20
CA VAL A 289 15.03 13.04 -15.99
C VAL A 289 15.21 11.60 -15.54
N PHE A 290 15.69 10.77 -16.41
CA PHE A 290 15.75 9.33 -16.18
C PHE A 290 16.96 8.70 -16.86
N ASP A 291 17.35 7.53 -16.37
CA ASP A 291 18.28 6.60 -17.03
C ASP A 291 17.49 5.30 -17.31
N ASP A 292 17.22 5.01 -18.57
CA ASP A 292 16.48 3.83 -19.05
C ASP A 292 17.41 2.72 -19.56
N SER A 293 18.70 2.81 -19.30
CA SER A 293 19.72 1.90 -19.82
C SER A 293 19.49 0.43 -19.49
N TYR A 294 18.82 0.13 -18.37
CA TYR A 294 18.48 -1.25 -18.01
C TYR A 294 17.39 -1.85 -18.91
N TYR A 295 16.36 -1.10 -19.22
CA TYR A 295 15.29 -1.55 -20.12
C TYR A 295 15.66 -1.45 -21.60
N GLY A 296 16.61 -0.58 -21.94
CA GLY A 296 17.00 -0.31 -23.33
C GLY A 296 15.92 0.40 -24.15
N GLN A 297 14.90 0.92 -23.47
CA GLN A 297 13.79 1.68 -24.05
C GLN A 297 13.08 2.49 -22.96
N VAL A 298 12.41 3.55 -23.36
CA VAL A 298 11.52 4.30 -22.46
C VAL A 298 10.24 3.50 -22.26
N ILE A 299 10.09 2.89 -21.09
CA ILE A 299 8.85 2.21 -20.70
C ILE A 299 7.74 3.22 -20.43
N HIS A 300 6.47 2.77 -20.36
CA HIS A 300 5.34 3.70 -20.28
C HIS A 300 5.35 4.48 -18.94
N GLU A 301 5.77 3.90 -17.83
CA GLU A 301 5.84 4.55 -16.53
C GLU A 301 6.83 5.73 -16.51
N ILE A 302 7.95 5.61 -17.22
CA ILE A 302 8.91 6.72 -17.43
C ILE A 302 8.25 7.85 -18.23
N ARG A 303 7.53 7.50 -19.30
CA ARG A 303 6.83 8.47 -20.14
C ARG A 303 5.75 9.21 -19.35
N GLU A 304 4.98 8.48 -18.56
CA GLU A 304 3.93 9.01 -17.70
C GLU A 304 4.51 10.01 -16.68
N MET A 305 5.57 9.65 -15.96
CA MET A 305 6.28 10.56 -15.06
C MET A 305 6.71 11.85 -15.77
N THR A 306 7.29 11.70 -16.95
CA THR A 306 7.81 12.84 -17.72
C THR A 306 6.69 13.77 -18.17
N VAL A 307 5.58 13.22 -18.66
CA VAL A 307 4.41 13.98 -19.14
C VAL A 307 3.71 14.71 -18.00
N MET A 308 3.54 14.05 -16.84
CA MET A 308 2.93 14.67 -15.67
C MET A 308 3.77 15.80 -15.09
N ASN A 309 5.07 15.78 -15.30
CA ASN A 309 6.02 16.83 -14.94
C ASN A 309 5.85 17.31 -13.47
N MET A 310 5.88 16.35 -12.55
CA MET A 310 5.84 16.60 -11.10
C MET A 310 7.13 16.07 -10.44
N GLY A 311 8.27 16.48 -10.98
CA GLY A 311 9.58 15.98 -10.56
C GLY A 311 9.73 14.47 -10.82
N ASN A 312 10.32 13.77 -9.88
CA ASN A 312 10.39 12.30 -9.86
C ASN A 312 9.20 11.64 -9.12
N TYR A 313 8.14 12.38 -8.82
CA TYR A 313 6.91 11.79 -8.29
C TYR A 313 6.13 11.09 -9.40
N ALA A 314 6.45 9.83 -9.62
CA ALA A 314 5.87 8.99 -10.68
C ALA A 314 4.55 8.35 -10.23
N HIS A 315 3.49 9.12 -10.04
CA HIS A 315 2.20 8.67 -9.51
C HIS A 315 1.56 7.56 -10.35
N GLY A 316 1.87 7.49 -11.63
CA GLY A 316 1.34 6.46 -12.54
C GLY A 316 1.75 5.04 -12.17
N ASN A 317 2.72 4.86 -11.24
CA ASN A 317 3.12 3.55 -10.75
C ASN A 317 3.13 3.48 -9.21
N GLN A 318 2.88 2.29 -8.65
CA GLN A 318 2.54 2.08 -7.24
C GLN A 318 3.65 2.37 -6.24
N PRO A 319 4.96 2.18 -6.52
CA PRO A 319 6.01 2.30 -5.51
C PRO A 319 6.01 3.63 -4.74
N ILE A 320 5.55 4.71 -5.35
CA ILE A 320 5.59 6.04 -4.74
C ILE A 320 4.23 6.58 -4.27
N GLN A 321 3.12 5.88 -4.58
CA GLN A 321 1.77 6.41 -4.36
C GLN A 321 1.45 6.78 -2.90
N HIS A 322 2.12 6.16 -1.91
CA HIS A 322 1.95 6.46 -0.48
C HIS A 322 2.85 7.60 0.01
N MET A 323 3.88 7.99 -0.75
CA MET A 323 4.96 8.86 -0.27
C MET A 323 4.47 10.20 0.28
N ILE A 324 3.47 10.82 -0.35
CA ILE A 324 2.96 12.14 0.08
C ILE A 324 2.45 12.08 1.53
N TYR A 325 1.84 10.98 1.94
CA TYR A 325 1.36 10.82 3.32
C TYR A 325 2.49 10.73 4.36
N LEU A 326 3.74 10.51 3.94
CA LEU A 326 4.88 10.44 4.86
C LEU A 326 5.23 11.78 5.51
N TYR A 327 4.77 12.90 4.96
CA TYR A 327 4.88 14.20 5.63
C TYR A 327 4.18 14.22 7.01
N ASP A 328 3.10 13.46 7.18
CA ASP A 328 2.38 13.35 8.46
C ASP A 328 3.24 12.72 9.56
N TYR A 329 4.11 11.77 9.21
CA TYR A 329 5.05 11.14 10.14
C TYR A 329 6.19 12.10 10.58
N ALA A 330 6.49 13.09 9.76
CA ALA A 330 7.47 14.12 10.08
C ALA A 330 6.85 15.34 10.80
N GLY A 331 5.53 15.33 11.07
CA GLY A 331 4.82 16.43 11.71
C GLY A 331 4.63 17.64 10.80
N GLN A 332 4.54 17.44 9.48
CA GLN A 332 4.24 18.49 8.50
C GLN A 332 3.03 18.13 7.62
N PRO A 333 1.86 17.83 8.22
CA PRO A 333 0.69 17.33 7.49
C PRO A 333 0.18 18.31 6.41
N TRP A 334 0.42 19.60 6.56
CA TRP A 334 0.01 20.59 5.56
C TRP A 334 0.67 20.38 4.19
N LYS A 335 1.89 19.83 4.14
CA LYS A 335 2.55 19.50 2.87
C LYS A 335 1.85 18.32 2.18
N ALA A 336 1.42 17.31 2.94
CA ALA A 336 0.60 16.25 2.39
C ALA A 336 -0.72 16.79 1.83
N GLN A 337 -1.42 17.64 2.58
CA GLN A 337 -2.68 18.27 2.17
C GLN A 337 -2.54 19.06 0.85
N TYR A 338 -1.42 19.76 0.68
CA TYR A 338 -1.12 20.48 -0.56
C TYR A 338 -0.92 19.50 -1.75
N TRP A 339 0.03 18.58 -1.64
CA TRP A 339 0.40 17.71 -2.74
C TRP A 339 -0.70 16.72 -3.13
N LEU A 340 -1.46 16.21 -2.18
CA LEU A 340 -2.60 15.33 -2.47
C LEU A 340 -3.64 16.03 -3.35
N ARG A 341 -3.94 17.30 -3.06
CA ARG A 341 -4.86 18.10 -3.87
C ARG A 341 -4.29 18.31 -5.28
N GLU A 342 -2.98 18.62 -5.40
CA GLU A 342 -2.33 18.78 -6.70
C GLU A 342 -2.38 17.49 -7.54
N VAL A 343 -2.13 16.31 -6.92
CA VAL A 343 -2.22 15.01 -7.62
C VAL A 343 -3.65 14.74 -8.08
N MET A 344 -4.63 14.88 -7.19
CA MET A 344 -6.03 14.63 -7.57
C MET A 344 -6.53 15.53 -8.70
N ASN A 345 -6.13 16.81 -8.69
CA ASN A 345 -6.54 17.78 -9.70
C ASN A 345 -5.83 17.61 -11.04
N ARG A 346 -4.57 17.13 -11.04
CA ARG A 346 -3.72 17.11 -12.24
C ARG A 346 -3.66 15.74 -12.90
N MET A 347 -3.81 14.66 -12.15
CA MET A 347 -3.50 13.31 -12.59
C MET A 347 -4.72 12.40 -12.74
N TYR A 348 -5.91 12.92 -12.44
CA TYR A 348 -7.16 12.19 -12.58
C TYR A 348 -8.22 13.03 -13.27
N THR A 349 -8.94 12.41 -14.21
CA THR A 349 -10.12 13.00 -14.87
C THR A 349 -11.19 11.93 -15.05
N SER A 350 -12.40 12.35 -15.43
CA SER A 350 -13.50 11.42 -15.76
C SER A 350 -13.45 10.86 -17.19
N ALA A 351 -12.46 11.24 -17.98
CA ALA A 351 -12.28 10.76 -19.34
C ALA A 351 -11.92 9.26 -19.41
N PRO A 352 -12.12 8.58 -20.54
CA PRO A 352 -11.73 7.17 -20.70
C PRO A 352 -10.25 6.89 -20.43
N ASP A 353 -9.38 7.86 -20.76
CA ASP A 353 -7.93 7.89 -20.51
C ASP A 353 -7.58 8.77 -19.29
N GLY A 354 -8.45 8.80 -18.30
CA GLY A 354 -8.44 9.76 -17.20
C GLY A 354 -7.40 9.53 -16.11
N TYR A 355 -6.53 8.52 -16.24
CA TYR A 355 -5.46 8.25 -15.29
C TYR A 355 -4.09 8.58 -15.89
N CYS A 356 -3.17 8.99 -15.00
CA CYS A 356 -1.79 9.30 -15.40
C CYS A 356 -0.92 8.07 -15.67
N GLY A 357 -1.43 6.86 -15.45
CA GLY A 357 -0.79 5.58 -15.63
C GLY A 357 -1.81 4.46 -15.66
N ASP A 358 -1.36 3.21 -15.50
CA ASP A 358 -2.23 2.06 -15.53
C ASP A 358 -3.17 2.02 -14.30
N GLU A 359 -4.34 1.40 -14.47
CA GLU A 359 -5.36 1.29 -13.44
C GLU A 359 -4.98 0.24 -12.37
N ASP A 360 -4.33 -0.84 -12.78
CA ASP A 360 -3.74 -1.89 -11.95
C ASP A 360 -4.70 -2.56 -10.97
N ASN A 361 -5.72 -3.20 -11.54
CA ASN A 361 -6.66 -4.06 -10.82
C ASN A 361 -7.37 -3.37 -9.65
N GLY A 362 -7.62 -2.07 -9.75
CA GLY A 362 -8.32 -1.28 -8.76
C GLY A 362 -7.40 -0.40 -7.89
N GLN A 363 -6.09 -0.58 -7.91
CA GLN A 363 -5.19 0.14 -7.01
C GLN A 363 -5.16 1.65 -7.27
N THR A 364 -4.94 2.08 -8.52
CA THR A 364 -4.87 3.50 -8.87
C THR A 364 -6.22 4.19 -8.65
N SER A 365 -7.31 3.49 -8.89
CA SER A 365 -8.68 3.93 -8.59
C SER A 365 -8.93 4.09 -7.09
N ALA A 366 -8.58 3.08 -6.30
CA ALA A 366 -8.76 3.10 -4.83
C ALA A 366 -7.92 4.19 -4.16
N TRP A 367 -6.74 4.52 -4.72
CA TRP A 367 -5.94 5.63 -4.24
C TRP A 367 -6.72 6.96 -4.31
N TYR A 368 -7.39 7.22 -5.45
CA TYR A 368 -8.21 8.42 -5.60
C TYR A 368 -9.40 8.41 -4.63
N VAL A 369 -10.08 7.27 -4.49
CA VAL A 369 -11.22 7.15 -3.57
C VAL A 369 -10.81 7.51 -2.14
N PHE A 370 -9.76 6.89 -1.61
CA PHE A 370 -9.26 7.20 -0.28
C PHE A 370 -8.82 8.65 -0.15
N SER A 371 -8.00 9.14 -1.09
CA SER A 371 -7.47 10.50 -1.03
C SER A 371 -8.57 11.56 -1.12
N ALA A 372 -9.62 11.32 -1.91
CA ALA A 372 -10.80 12.20 -2.00
C ALA A 372 -11.62 12.19 -0.70
N LEU A 373 -11.66 11.07 0.03
CA LEU A 373 -12.26 10.98 1.36
C LEU A 373 -11.40 11.67 2.43
N GLY A 374 -10.13 11.88 2.18
CA GLY A 374 -9.21 12.60 3.07
C GLY A 374 -8.38 11.74 3.99
N PHE A 375 -8.22 10.44 3.71
CA PHE A 375 -7.34 9.54 4.46
C PHE A 375 -6.83 8.38 3.58
N TYR A 376 -5.79 7.66 4.02
CA TYR A 376 -5.13 6.63 3.23
C TYR A 376 -4.47 5.56 4.11
N PRO A 377 -4.55 4.26 3.76
CA PRO A 377 -3.94 3.17 4.51
C PRO A 377 -2.44 3.03 4.17
N VAL A 378 -1.58 3.91 4.69
CA VAL A 378 -0.13 3.88 4.40
C VAL A 378 0.49 2.54 4.76
N CYS A 379 0.08 1.95 5.87
CA CYS A 379 0.61 0.69 6.38
C CYS A 379 -0.51 -0.32 6.63
N PRO A 380 -0.95 -1.08 5.59
CA PRO A 380 -1.86 -2.20 5.80
C PRO A 380 -1.30 -3.19 6.83
N GLY A 381 -2.16 -3.68 7.72
CA GLY A 381 -1.78 -4.46 8.91
C GLY A 381 -1.91 -3.68 10.20
N THR A 382 -1.93 -2.33 10.14
CA THR A 382 -2.33 -1.46 11.25
C THR A 382 -3.84 -1.19 11.21
N ASP A 383 -4.39 -0.65 12.30
CA ASP A 383 -5.76 -0.14 12.33
C ASP A 383 -5.87 1.34 11.93
N GLU A 384 -4.80 1.94 11.39
CA GLU A 384 -4.71 3.36 11.09
C GLU A 384 -4.87 3.69 9.60
N TYR A 385 -5.54 4.82 9.36
CA TYR A 385 -5.57 5.52 8.09
C TYR A 385 -4.96 6.91 8.29
N VAL A 386 -3.90 7.21 7.57
CA VAL A 386 -3.20 8.50 7.66
C VAL A 386 -4.02 9.59 6.99
N LEU A 387 -4.11 10.77 7.61
CA LEU A 387 -4.92 11.88 7.11
C LEU A 387 -4.27 12.55 5.90
N GLY A 388 -5.10 12.87 4.92
CA GLY A 388 -4.83 13.87 3.90
C GLY A 388 -5.72 15.09 4.14
N ALA A 389 -6.46 15.50 3.11
CA ALA A 389 -7.49 16.52 3.23
C ALA A 389 -8.70 16.14 2.36
N PRO A 390 -9.93 16.25 2.84
CA PRO A 390 -11.11 15.88 2.07
C PRO A 390 -11.24 16.73 0.80
N LEU A 391 -11.65 16.10 -0.30
CA LEU A 391 -11.94 16.77 -1.58
C LEU A 391 -13.35 17.32 -1.63
N PHE A 392 -14.29 16.63 -1.01
CA PHE A 392 -15.71 16.98 -0.97
C PHE A 392 -16.07 17.73 0.31
N ARG A 393 -17.18 18.49 0.27
CA ARG A 393 -17.70 19.18 1.48
C ARG A 393 -18.34 18.21 2.47
N LYS A 394 -18.81 17.06 1.99
CA LYS A 394 -19.29 15.99 2.84
C LYS A 394 -19.10 14.65 2.15
N ALA A 395 -18.80 13.63 2.93
CA ALA A 395 -18.87 12.24 2.52
C ALA A 395 -19.53 11.40 3.62
N THR A 396 -20.30 10.41 3.23
CA THR A 396 -20.93 9.44 4.15
C THR A 396 -20.53 8.04 3.73
N LEU A 397 -19.95 7.29 4.64
CA LEU A 397 -19.57 5.89 4.46
C LEU A 397 -20.59 5.03 5.18
N HIS A 398 -21.30 4.19 4.44
CA HIS A 398 -22.29 3.24 4.94
C HIS A 398 -21.66 1.86 5.10
N PHE A 399 -21.28 1.49 6.32
CA PHE A 399 -20.63 0.23 6.61
C PHE A 399 -21.58 -0.96 6.61
N GLU A 400 -21.08 -2.16 6.34
CA GLU A 400 -21.88 -3.39 6.34
C GLU A 400 -22.49 -3.74 7.70
N ASN A 401 -21.94 -3.22 8.80
CA ASN A 401 -22.48 -3.38 10.15
C ASN A 401 -23.69 -2.47 10.45
N GLY A 402 -24.09 -1.64 9.47
CA GLY A 402 -25.23 -0.72 9.59
C GLY A 402 -24.90 0.65 10.19
N ASN A 403 -23.66 0.90 10.57
CA ASN A 403 -23.23 2.19 11.07
C ASN A 403 -22.74 3.09 9.94
N ASP A 404 -22.86 4.39 10.13
CA ASP A 404 -22.37 5.42 9.21
C ASP A 404 -21.20 6.19 9.82
N TRP A 405 -20.22 6.51 8.96
CA TRP A 405 -19.16 7.47 9.27
C TRP A 405 -19.28 8.67 8.36
N VAL A 406 -19.41 9.86 8.94
CA VAL A 406 -19.61 11.11 8.21
C VAL A 406 -18.34 11.95 8.26
N LEU A 407 -17.85 12.36 7.12
CA LEU A 407 -16.78 13.34 6.94
C LEU A 407 -17.42 14.66 6.50
N SER A 408 -17.21 15.75 7.24
CA SER A 408 -17.84 17.05 6.99
C SER A 408 -16.81 18.15 6.93
N ALA A 409 -16.70 18.83 5.79
CA ALA A 409 -15.75 19.91 5.52
C ALA A 409 -16.48 21.04 4.75
N PRO A 410 -17.44 21.76 5.36
CA PRO A 410 -18.35 22.67 4.65
C PRO A 410 -17.63 23.84 3.97
N GLU A 411 -16.48 24.32 4.52
CA GLU A 411 -15.69 25.39 3.91
C GLU A 411 -14.69 24.89 2.85
N ASN A 412 -14.63 23.58 2.59
CA ASN A 412 -13.68 23.02 1.63
C ASN A 412 -13.90 23.64 0.25
N SER A 413 -12.81 24.03 -0.38
CA SER A 413 -12.77 24.57 -1.74
C SER A 413 -11.37 24.37 -2.32
N GLU A 414 -11.14 24.80 -3.54
CA GLU A 414 -9.80 24.76 -4.11
C GLU A 414 -8.80 25.62 -3.32
N ALA A 415 -9.22 26.79 -2.84
CA ALA A 415 -8.40 27.66 -2.00
C ALA A 415 -8.27 27.09 -0.58
N ASN A 416 -9.39 26.68 0.03
CA ASN A 416 -9.44 26.16 1.40
C ASN A 416 -9.11 24.67 1.43
N ARG A 417 -7.87 24.33 1.17
CA ARG A 417 -7.37 22.93 1.07
C ARG A 417 -6.66 22.42 2.32
N TYR A 418 -6.39 23.28 3.30
CA TYR A 418 -5.68 22.91 4.51
C TYR A 418 -6.63 22.70 5.68
N ILE A 419 -6.33 21.70 6.51
CA ILE A 419 -7.07 21.44 7.75
C ILE A 419 -6.55 22.40 8.82
N ASP A 420 -7.38 23.34 9.25
CA ASP A 420 -7.09 24.21 10.39
C ASP A 420 -7.40 23.53 11.73
N GLN A 421 -8.57 22.89 11.83
CA GLN A 421 -9.00 22.16 13.00
C GLN A 421 -9.80 20.91 12.58
N MET A 422 -9.74 19.87 13.39
CA MET A 422 -10.56 18.69 13.24
C MET A 422 -11.24 18.33 14.55
N LEU A 423 -12.50 17.90 14.48
CA LEU A 423 -13.24 17.30 15.57
C LEU A 423 -13.62 15.87 15.19
N VAL A 424 -13.54 14.96 16.13
CA VAL A 424 -14.10 13.60 16.02
C VAL A 424 -15.14 13.44 17.10
N ASN A 425 -16.38 13.17 16.69
CA ASN A 425 -17.54 13.07 17.59
C ASN A 425 -17.64 14.25 18.57
N GLY A 426 -17.41 15.48 18.07
CA GLY A 426 -17.50 16.74 18.80
C GLY A 426 -16.30 17.05 19.70
N ARG A 427 -15.25 16.25 19.69
CA ARG A 427 -14.03 16.49 20.48
C ARG A 427 -12.88 16.91 19.57
N VAL A 428 -12.07 17.88 20.01
CA VAL A 428 -10.88 18.28 19.28
C VAL A 428 -9.96 17.08 19.05
N TYR A 429 -9.53 16.92 17.81
CA TYR A 429 -8.73 15.78 17.37
C TYR A 429 -7.49 16.29 16.62
N THR A 430 -6.32 16.06 17.21
CA THR A 430 -5.04 16.59 16.69
C THR A 430 -4.24 15.55 15.90
N ALA A 431 -4.52 14.26 16.09
CA ALA A 431 -3.79 13.18 15.42
C ALA A 431 -3.89 13.27 13.89
N ASN A 432 -2.84 12.79 13.24
CA ASN A 432 -2.73 12.72 11.78
C ASN A 432 -3.22 11.38 11.20
N PHE A 433 -4.08 10.69 11.93
CA PHE A 433 -4.64 9.40 11.51
C PHE A 433 -6.03 9.18 12.10
N LEU A 434 -6.81 8.32 11.45
CA LEU A 434 -8.07 7.76 11.95
C LEU A 434 -7.90 6.27 12.20
N LYS A 435 -8.65 5.71 13.15
CA LYS A 435 -8.59 4.28 13.46
C LYS A 435 -9.78 3.53 12.86
N HIS A 436 -9.49 2.42 12.17
CA HIS A 436 -10.48 1.55 11.55
C HIS A 436 -11.59 1.12 12.52
N GLY A 437 -11.20 0.59 13.68
CA GLY A 437 -12.15 0.14 14.67
C GLY A 437 -13.04 1.24 15.25
N GLU A 438 -12.52 2.49 15.36
CA GLU A 438 -13.32 3.63 15.81
C GLU A 438 -14.30 4.09 14.72
N MET A 439 -13.87 4.12 13.46
CA MET A 439 -14.76 4.46 12.33
C MET A 439 -15.95 3.49 12.23
N LEU A 440 -15.70 2.19 12.39
CA LEU A 440 -16.74 1.17 12.31
C LEU A 440 -17.79 1.27 13.42
N LYS A 441 -17.53 1.97 14.53
CA LYS A 441 -18.52 2.28 15.56
C LYS A 441 -19.56 3.32 15.11
N GLY A 442 -19.28 3.98 13.99
CA GLY A 442 -20.06 5.11 13.50
C GLY A 442 -19.69 6.42 14.18
N GLY A 443 -20.08 7.50 13.55
CA GLY A 443 -19.80 8.85 14.06
C GLY A 443 -19.47 9.84 12.97
N LYS A 444 -18.72 10.89 13.37
CA LYS A 444 -18.47 12.04 12.52
C LYS A 444 -17.08 12.61 12.74
N ALA A 445 -16.41 12.91 11.64
CA ALA A 445 -15.22 13.77 11.60
C ALA A 445 -15.57 15.10 10.93
N GLU A 446 -15.29 16.21 11.60
CA GLU A 446 -15.59 17.56 11.14
C GLU A 446 -14.29 18.31 10.95
N PHE A 447 -14.10 18.84 9.74
CA PHE A 447 -12.92 19.58 9.34
C PHE A 447 -13.26 21.06 9.15
N ARG A 448 -12.58 21.92 9.87
CA ARG A 448 -12.52 23.34 9.54
C ARG A 448 -11.38 23.55 8.56
N MET A 449 -11.71 23.99 7.35
CA MET A 449 -10.75 24.15 6.27
C MET A 449 -10.28 25.61 6.15
N SER A 450 -9.05 25.80 5.69
CA SER A 450 -8.41 27.10 5.55
C SER A 450 -7.64 27.22 4.24
N ALA A 451 -7.48 28.44 3.74
CA ALA A 451 -6.60 28.77 2.61
C ALA A 451 -5.11 28.79 3.01
N HIS A 452 -4.82 28.82 4.31
CA HIS A 452 -3.45 28.85 4.84
C HIS A 452 -3.18 27.62 5.70
N PRO A 453 -1.96 27.05 5.61
CA PRO A 453 -1.59 25.90 6.42
C PRO A 453 -1.56 26.22 7.91
N ASN A 454 -2.09 25.32 8.74
CA ASN A 454 -1.92 25.38 10.19
C ASN A 454 -0.64 24.64 10.59
N LEU A 455 0.42 25.39 10.90
CA LEU A 455 1.73 24.84 11.23
C LEU A 455 1.83 24.30 12.68
N GLN A 456 0.74 24.36 13.45
CA GLN A 456 0.70 23.94 14.85
C GLN A 456 -0.14 22.69 15.06
N ARG A 457 -0.89 22.23 14.03
CA ARG A 457 -1.72 21.03 14.12
C ARG A 457 -0.92 19.78 13.71
N GLY A 458 -1.05 18.68 14.47
CA GLY A 458 -0.49 17.38 14.10
C GLY A 458 1.03 17.30 14.21
N ILE A 459 1.64 18.10 15.10
CA ILE A 459 3.10 18.20 15.23
C ILE A 459 3.65 17.46 16.46
N GLN A 460 2.79 17.11 17.42
CA GLN A 460 3.22 16.42 18.63
C GLN A 460 3.49 14.92 18.34
N GLU A 461 4.35 14.29 19.12
CA GLU A 461 4.66 12.86 18.95
C GLU A 461 3.41 11.95 19.02
N VAL A 462 2.43 12.32 19.87
CA VAL A 462 1.16 11.58 20.00
C VAL A 462 0.23 11.74 18.81
N ASP A 463 0.48 12.74 17.98
CA ASP A 463 -0.32 13.03 16.77
C ASP A 463 0.19 12.25 15.55
N LEU A 464 1.41 11.69 15.62
CA LEU A 464 2.05 11.02 14.50
C LEU A 464 1.47 9.62 14.29
N PRO A 465 1.36 9.16 13.03
CA PRO A 465 0.90 7.81 12.75
C PRO A 465 1.86 6.74 13.26
N TYR A 466 1.38 5.51 13.36
CA TYR A 466 2.14 4.33 13.80
C TYR A 466 3.44 4.17 13.01
N SER A 467 4.49 3.79 13.74
CA SER A 467 5.75 3.31 13.18
C SER A 467 6.33 2.22 14.06
N PHE A 468 6.90 1.18 13.43
CA PHE A 468 7.44 0.01 14.13
C PHE A 468 8.56 0.36 15.12
N SER A 469 9.39 1.34 14.81
CA SER A 469 10.45 1.82 15.73
C SER A 469 9.92 2.39 17.05
N ILE A 470 8.61 2.67 17.16
CA ILE A 470 7.97 3.12 18.40
C ILE A 470 7.70 1.92 19.34
N ASP A 471 7.57 0.72 18.82
CA ASP A 471 7.31 -0.50 19.59
C ASP A 471 8.49 -0.93 20.48
N GLY A 472 9.65 -0.27 20.39
CA GLY A 472 10.83 -0.57 21.21
C GLY A 472 11.57 -1.84 20.81
N VAL A 473 11.48 -2.21 19.53
CA VAL A 473 12.20 -3.36 18.95
C VAL A 473 13.49 -2.93 18.28
#